data_c5c7adba3db49a3a7a0ce85387063115
#
_entry.id   c5c7adba3db49a3a7a0ce85387063115
#
_cell.length_a   1.000
_cell.length_b   1.000
_cell.length_c   1.000
_cell.angle_alpha   90.00
_cell.angle_beta   90.00
_cell.angle_gamma   90.00
#
_symmetry.space_group_name_H-M   'P 1'
#
loop_
_entity.id
_entity.type
_entity.pdbx_description
1 polymer ?
#
loop_
_entity_poly.entity_id
_entity_poly.type
_entity_poly.pdbx_seq_one_letter_code
_entity_poly.pdbx_strand_id
1 'polypeptide(L)'
;NDSEQFVAAALDINDDVVQNVPELTYEIMSELNEDPDVYRIVAEGNIPFLDARSTALMLVDTPGPNNSQNQAHKNTTYRTINNDSNNLILYVLNGTQLSTNDDAALLHYVADQIKKGGKQVRDRFIFVINKMDGFNPEEEDIGKAIKAAKVYLSSYGIEDPQIFPCSAYTALNIRTYLEGVDVDNLTRSEERKLPSPARDTL
;
A
#
# COMPACT_ATOMS: atom_id res chain seq x y z
N ASN A 1 18.28 3.63 22.49
CA ASN A 1 16.99 3.20 21.92
C ASN A 1 16.14 4.45 21.75
N ASP A 2 16.36 5.20 20.68
CA ASP A 2 15.39 6.18 20.22
C ASP A 2 14.24 5.37 19.62
N SER A 3 13.25 5.09 20.44
CA SER A 3 11.99 4.50 20.00
C SER A 3 11.43 5.41 18.91
N GLU A 4 11.14 4.82 17.77
CA GLU A 4 10.52 5.46 16.63
C GLU A 4 9.11 5.87 17.00
N GLN A 5 8.99 6.98 17.71
CA GLN A 5 7.71 7.54 18.08
C GLN A 5 7.13 8.28 16.89
N PHE A 6 5.98 7.84 16.43
CA PHE A 6 5.15 8.62 15.52
C PHE A 6 4.23 9.52 16.33
N VAL A 7 4.18 10.78 15.96
CA VAL A 7 3.16 11.72 16.40
C VAL A 7 2.08 11.84 15.34
N ALA A 8 0.85 12.14 15.72
CA ALA A 8 -0.21 12.29 14.73
C ALA A 8 -1.18 13.41 15.10
N ALA A 9 -1.93 13.86 14.10
CA ALA A 9 -3.10 14.70 14.24
C ALA A 9 -4.26 14.08 13.47
N ALA A 10 -5.40 13.96 14.12
CA ALA A 10 -6.66 13.64 13.50
C ALA A 10 -7.34 14.94 13.06
N LEU A 11 -7.82 14.97 11.82
CA LEU A 11 -8.38 16.15 11.18
C LEU A 11 -9.83 15.87 10.74
N ASP A 12 -10.68 16.87 10.82
CA ASP A 12 -12.03 16.81 10.24
C ASP A 12 -12.03 17.05 8.71
N ILE A 13 -13.22 17.12 8.13
CA ILE A 13 -13.41 17.35 6.68
C ILE A 13 -12.93 18.73 6.21
N ASN A 14 -12.77 19.69 7.12
CA ASN A 14 -12.30 21.05 6.84
C ASN A 14 -10.81 21.21 7.04
N ASP A 15 -10.12 20.11 7.41
CA ASP A 15 -8.72 20.06 7.83
C ASP A 15 -8.46 20.74 9.18
N ASP A 16 -9.49 20.93 10.01
CA ASP A 16 -9.33 21.39 11.39
C ASP A 16 -8.93 20.22 12.30
N VAL A 17 -8.03 20.49 13.25
CA VAL A 17 -7.52 19.48 14.18
C VAL A 17 -8.60 19.10 15.19
N VAL A 18 -9.06 17.85 15.13
CA VAL A 18 -9.99 17.25 16.11
C VAL A 18 -9.22 16.74 17.32
N GLN A 19 -8.09 16.07 17.08
CA GLN A 19 -7.28 15.47 18.13
C GLN A 19 -5.79 15.51 17.78
N ASN A 20 -4.96 15.87 18.77
CA ASN A 20 -3.52 15.69 18.70
C ASN A 20 -3.11 14.41 19.43
N VAL A 21 -2.26 13.62 18.81
CA VAL A 21 -1.76 12.33 19.30
C VAL A 21 -0.26 12.42 19.48
N PRO A 22 0.24 12.59 20.70
CA PRO A 22 1.68 12.73 20.96
C PRO A 22 2.46 11.43 20.77
N GLU A 23 1.78 10.29 20.80
CA GLU A 23 2.34 8.96 20.54
C GLU A 23 1.29 8.13 19.83
N LEU A 24 1.56 7.78 18.56
CA LEU A 24 0.64 7.00 17.73
C LEU A 24 0.93 5.52 17.92
N THR A 25 -0.04 4.78 18.47
CA THR A 25 -0.05 3.32 18.53
C THR A 25 -1.03 2.73 17.56
N TYR A 26 -0.98 1.41 17.37
CA TYR A 26 -1.94 0.69 16.51
C TYR A 26 -3.37 0.82 17.04
N GLU A 27 -3.56 0.75 18.35
CA GLU A 27 -4.86 0.87 19.01
C GLU A 27 -5.46 2.26 18.78
N ILE A 28 -4.66 3.32 18.99
CA ILE A 28 -5.10 4.70 18.74
C ILE A 28 -5.42 4.91 17.25
N MET A 29 -4.60 4.37 16.34
CA MET A 29 -4.88 4.44 14.91
C MET A 29 -6.22 3.77 14.56
N SER A 30 -6.50 2.61 15.17
CA SER A 30 -7.76 1.89 14.96
C SER A 30 -8.95 2.68 15.47
N GLU A 31 -8.85 3.24 16.68
CA GLU A 31 -9.90 4.09 17.27
C GLU A 31 -10.20 5.31 16.40
N LEU A 32 -9.16 6.01 15.93
CA LEU A 32 -9.31 7.17 15.05
C LEU A 32 -9.94 6.83 13.69
N ASN A 33 -9.65 5.63 13.15
CA ASN A 33 -10.26 5.17 11.90
C ASN A 33 -11.75 4.84 12.03
N GLU A 34 -12.23 4.55 13.23
CA GLU A 34 -13.64 4.26 13.53
C GLU A 34 -14.42 5.52 13.93
N ASP A 35 -13.73 6.62 14.25
CA ASP A 35 -14.33 7.87 14.68
C ASP A 35 -14.98 8.61 13.49
N PRO A 36 -16.29 8.84 13.48
CA PRO A 36 -17.00 9.51 12.39
C PRO A 36 -16.62 10.99 12.20
N ASP A 37 -16.06 11.62 13.22
CA ASP A 37 -15.64 13.02 13.18
C ASP A 37 -14.23 13.17 12.60
N VAL A 38 -13.49 12.05 12.44
CA VAL A 38 -12.16 12.01 11.84
C VAL A 38 -12.25 11.70 10.35
N TYR A 39 -11.85 12.67 9.54
CA TYR A 39 -11.79 12.51 8.10
C TYR A 39 -10.41 12.08 7.59
N ARG A 40 -9.33 12.53 8.27
CA ARG A 40 -7.95 12.25 7.89
C ARG A 40 -7.04 12.16 9.11
N ILE A 41 -6.10 11.23 9.07
CA ILE A 41 -5.03 11.10 10.07
C ILE A 41 -3.72 11.47 9.37
N VAL A 42 -2.98 12.40 9.95
CA VAL A 42 -1.64 12.79 9.52
C VAL A 42 -0.65 12.34 10.58
N ALA A 43 0.23 11.44 10.23
CA ALA A 43 1.27 10.93 11.11
C ALA A 43 2.65 11.35 10.62
N GLU A 44 3.51 11.75 11.54
CA GLU A 44 4.90 12.11 11.28
C GLU A 44 5.82 11.31 12.22
N GLY A 45 6.88 10.77 11.66
CA GLY A 45 7.84 9.98 12.42
C GLY A 45 9.05 9.56 11.58
N ASN A 46 9.98 8.93 12.24
CA ASN A 46 11.20 8.45 11.60
C ASN A 46 10.95 7.12 10.88
N ILE A 47 11.34 7.03 9.62
CA ILE A 47 11.26 5.80 8.85
C ILE A 47 12.67 5.18 8.82
N PRO A 48 12.89 4.01 9.45
CA PRO A 48 14.24 3.46 9.72
C PRO A 48 15.12 3.25 8.49
N PHE A 49 14.50 3.02 7.35
CA PHE A 49 15.21 2.73 6.09
C PHE A 49 15.39 3.96 5.19
N LEU A 50 14.99 5.15 5.66
CA LEU A 50 15.16 6.40 4.93
C LEU A 50 16.23 7.27 5.59
N ASP A 51 17.13 7.84 4.78
CA ASP A 51 17.99 8.91 5.24
C ASP A 51 17.21 10.23 5.29
N ALA A 52 16.61 10.50 6.43
CA ALA A 52 15.79 11.69 6.67
C ALA A 52 16.57 13.02 6.56
N ARG A 53 17.92 13.00 6.47
CA ARG A 53 18.73 14.21 6.32
C ARG A 53 18.58 14.86 4.96
N SER A 54 18.21 14.09 3.95
CA SER A 54 18.14 14.55 2.56
C SER A 54 16.76 14.39 1.91
N THR A 55 15.87 13.60 2.50
CA THR A 55 14.60 13.23 1.87
C THR A 55 13.49 13.10 2.90
N ALA A 56 12.36 13.75 2.65
CA ALA A 56 11.10 13.48 3.32
C ALA A 56 10.22 12.62 2.40
N LEU A 57 9.68 11.52 2.91
CA LEU A 57 8.72 10.69 2.21
C LEU A 57 7.33 10.92 2.80
N MET A 58 6.39 11.33 1.96
CA MET A 58 4.98 11.38 2.31
C MET A 58 4.27 10.20 1.65
N LEU A 59 3.69 9.33 2.47
CA LEU A 59 2.84 8.24 2.03
C LEU A 59 1.38 8.64 2.29
N VAL A 60 0.54 8.51 1.27
CA VAL A 60 -0.90 8.77 1.38
C VAL A 60 -1.62 7.48 1.08
N ASP A 61 -2.29 6.92 2.10
CA ASP A 61 -3.24 5.83 1.90
C ASP A 61 -4.61 6.39 1.52
N THR A 62 -5.26 5.75 0.56
CA THR A 62 -6.58 6.17 0.08
C THR A 62 -7.59 5.06 0.33
N PRO A 63 -8.85 5.41 0.66
CA PRO A 63 -9.90 4.42 0.78
C PRO A 63 -10.00 3.55 -0.47
N GLY A 64 -10.06 2.21 -0.27
CA GLY A 64 -10.21 1.27 -1.37
C GLY A 64 -11.52 1.49 -2.16
N PRO A 65 -11.57 1.16 -3.46
CA PRO A 65 -12.75 1.37 -4.31
C PRO A 65 -13.98 0.60 -3.83
N ASN A 66 -13.79 -0.45 -3.04
CA ASN A 66 -14.85 -1.31 -2.50
C ASN A 66 -15.48 -0.80 -1.21
N ASN A 67 -14.86 0.15 -0.53
CA ASN A 67 -15.43 0.83 0.63
C ASN A 67 -16.51 1.86 0.21
N SER A 68 -17.19 1.57 -0.89
CA SER A 68 -17.96 2.48 -1.72
C SER A 68 -19.37 2.78 -1.22
N GLN A 69 -19.69 2.51 0.02
CA GLN A 69 -20.91 3.05 0.61
C GLN A 69 -20.83 4.58 0.81
N ASN A 70 -19.62 5.15 0.78
CA ASN A 70 -19.42 6.59 0.93
C ASN A 70 -18.85 7.20 -0.36
N GLN A 71 -19.68 7.98 -1.08
CA GLN A 71 -19.30 8.71 -2.29
C GLN A 71 -18.12 9.68 -2.05
N ALA A 72 -17.97 10.18 -0.81
CA ALA A 72 -16.87 11.07 -0.43
C ALA A 72 -15.50 10.37 -0.53
N HIS A 73 -15.42 9.09 -0.13
CA HIS A 73 -14.19 8.30 -0.21
C HIS A 73 -13.73 8.08 -1.67
N LYS A 74 -14.68 7.81 -2.58
CA LYS A 74 -14.34 7.72 -4.02
C LYS A 74 -13.76 9.02 -4.52
N ASN A 75 -14.41 10.14 -4.20
CA ASN A 75 -13.95 11.45 -4.64
C ASN A 75 -12.55 11.78 -4.12
N THR A 76 -12.19 11.34 -2.92
CA THR A 76 -10.86 11.54 -2.35
C THR A 76 -9.79 10.81 -3.17
N THR A 77 -9.98 9.55 -3.50
CA THR A 77 -9.06 8.78 -4.35
C THR A 77 -8.88 9.42 -5.73
N TYR A 78 -9.97 9.79 -6.38
CA TYR A 78 -9.93 10.46 -7.69
C TYR A 78 -9.24 11.83 -7.63
N ARG A 79 -9.46 12.62 -6.56
CA ARG A 79 -8.78 13.90 -6.36
C ARG A 79 -7.29 13.70 -6.14
N THR A 80 -6.87 12.71 -5.35
CA THR A 80 -5.46 12.41 -5.11
C THR A 80 -4.75 12.02 -6.40
N ILE A 81 -5.39 11.27 -7.28
CA ILE A 81 -4.83 10.93 -8.60
C ILE A 81 -4.66 12.18 -9.48
N ASN A 82 -5.58 13.15 -9.39
CA ASN A 82 -5.61 14.33 -10.26
C ASN A 82 -4.74 15.49 -9.78
N ASN A 83 -4.63 15.68 -8.45
CA ASN A 83 -4.22 16.98 -7.90
C ASN A 83 -2.71 17.26 -7.96
N ASP A 84 -1.85 16.25 -8.22
CA ASP A 84 -0.42 16.49 -8.25
C ASP A 84 0.26 15.77 -9.41
N SER A 85 0.73 16.54 -10.36
CA SER A 85 1.52 16.03 -11.50
C SER A 85 2.84 15.38 -11.08
N ASN A 86 3.27 15.54 -9.82
CA ASN A 86 4.57 15.09 -9.33
C ASN A 86 4.50 13.87 -8.41
N ASN A 87 3.32 13.42 -7.98
CA ASN A 87 3.19 12.27 -7.10
C ASN A 87 3.34 10.96 -7.87
N LEU A 88 4.08 10.01 -7.29
CA LEU A 88 4.05 8.62 -7.72
C LEU A 88 2.79 7.95 -7.16
N ILE A 89 2.16 7.12 -7.96
CA ILE A 89 0.95 6.39 -7.61
C ILE A 89 1.27 4.91 -7.59
N LEU A 90 1.19 4.30 -6.40
CA LEU A 90 1.27 2.85 -6.25
C LEU A 90 -0.14 2.28 -6.38
N TYR A 91 -0.42 1.62 -7.50
CA TYR A 91 -1.68 0.91 -7.70
C TYR A 91 -1.52 -0.54 -7.24
N VAL A 92 -2.15 -0.89 -6.12
CA VAL A 92 -2.00 -2.21 -5.50
C VAL A 92 -3.06 -3.17 -6.05
N LEU A 93 -2.61 -4.22 -6.73
CA LEU A 93 -3.42 -5.33 -7.22
C LEU A 93 -3.37 -6.49 -6.22
N ASN A 94 -4.49 -7.15 -6.01
CA ASN A 94 -4.53 -8.38 -5.23
C ASN A 94 -4.12 -9.57 -6.11
N GLY A 95 -2.93 -10.15 -5.86
CA GLY A 95 -2.38 -11.24 -6.64
C GLY A 95 -3.24 -12.51 -6.66
N THR A 96 -3.99 -12.76 -5.57
CA THR A 96 -4.87 -13.93 -5.46
C THR A 96 -6.22 -13.74 -6.14
N GLN A 97 -6.55 -12.51 -6.55
CA GLN A 97 -7.85 -12.14 -7.13
C GLN A 97 -7.69 -11.06 -8.22
N LEU A 98 -6.80 -11.30 -9.17
CA LEU A 98 -6.71 -10.46 -10.37
C LEU A 98 -8.03 -10.61 -11.15
N SER A 99 -8.67 -9.52 -11.51
CA SER A 99 -9.93 -9.49 -12.27
C SER A 99 -11.24 -9.54 -11.48
N THR A 100 -11.27 -9.16 -10.23
CA THR A 100 -12.55 -8.87 -9.58
C THR A 100 -13.11 -7.56 -10.13
N ASN A 101 -14.43 -7.50 -10.35
CA ASN A 101 -15.13 -6.33 -10.93
C ASN A 101 -15.01 -5.03 -10.13
N ASP A 102 -14.45 -5.11 -8.94
CA ASP A 102 -14.45 -4.01 -7.96
C ASP A 102 -13.51 -2.86 -8.34
N ASP A 103 -12.45 -3.15 -9.11
CA ASP A 103 -11.47 -2.16 -9.56
C ASP A 103 -11.74 -1.58 -10.96
N ALA A 104 -12.70 -2.11 -11.68
CA ALA A 104 -12.91 -1.76 -13.09
C ALA A 104 -13.09 -0.24 -13.33
N ALA A 105 -13.89 0.42 -12.50
CA ALA A 105 -14.14 1.86 -12.65
C ALA A 105 -12.89 2.71 -12.40
N LEU A 106 -12.10 2.32 -11.39
CA LEU A 106 -10.84 3.00 -11.07
C LEU A 106 -9.78 2.74 -12.14
N LEU A 107 -9.69 1.51 -12.67
CA LEU A 107 -8.77 1.17 -13.76
C LEU A 107 -9.11 1.90 -15.05
N HIS A 108 -10.39 2.01 -15.40
CA HIS A 108 -10.81 2.83 -16.55
C HIS A 108 -10.41 4.29 -16.36
N TYR A 109 -10.60 4.83 -15.16
CA TYR A 109 -10.20 6.19 -14.87
C TYR A 109 -8.68 6.38 -14.99
N VAL A 110 -7.87 5.48 -14.43
CA VAL A 110 -6.40 5.50 -14.53
C VAL A 110 -5.96 5.42 -16.01
N ALA A 111 -6.56 4.51 -16.78
CA ALA A 111 -6.29 4.38 -18.21
C ALA A 111 -6.59 5.68 -18.98
N ASP A 112 -7.71 6.33 -18.66
CA ASP A 112 -8.07 7.62 -19.25
C ASP A 112 -7.07 8.73 -18.89
N GLN A 113 -6.58 8.77 -17.65
CA GLN A 113 -5.55 9.73 -17.25
C GLN A 113 -4.23 9.50 -17.99
N ILE A 114 -3.79 8.24 -18.08
CA ILE A 114 -2.58 7.85 -18.82
C ILE A 114 -2.71 8.25 -20.31
N LYS A 115 -3.86 7.98 -20.92
CA LYS A 115 -4.13 8.32 -22.32
C LYS A 115 -4.09 9.81 -22.57
N LYS A 116 -4.64 10.63 -21.67
CA LYS A 116 -4.67 12.09 -21.77
C LYS A 116 -3.30 12.71 -21.54
N GLY A 117 -2.54 12.22 -20.58
CA GLY A 117 -1.26 12.79 -20.15
C GLY A 117 -0.03 12.17 -20.79
N GLY A 118 -0.19 11.12 -21.60
CA GLY A 118 0.89 10.46 -22.31
C GLY A 118 1.95 9.83 -21.41
N LYS A 119 3.20 9.81 -21.87
CA LYS A 119 4.31 9.13 -21.19
C LYS A 119 4.56 9.66 -19.77
N GLN A 120 4.52 10.96 -19.55
CA GLN A 120 4.79 11.57 -18.24
C GLN A 120 3.78 11.09 -17.18
N VAL A 121 2.49 11.01 -17.52
CA VAL A 121 1.46 10.51 -16.60
C VAL A 121 1.60 9.01 -16.41
N ARG A 122 1.87 8.26 -17.47
CA ARG A 122 2.10 6.80 -17.38
C ARG A 122 3.23 6.46 -16.41
N ASP A 123 4.35 7.15 -16.50
CA ASP A 123 5.54 6.87 -15.70
C ASP A 123 5.35 7.20 -14.20
N ARG A 124 4.25 7.84 -13.82
CA ARG A 124 3.82 8.06 -12.42
C ARG A 124 3.12 6.85 -11.81
N PHE A 125 2.60 5.93 -12.63
CA PHE A 125 1.87 4.76 -12.14
C PHE A 125 2.80 3.56 -12.02
N ILE A 126 2.93 3.05 -10.81
CA ILE A 126 3.61 1.80 -10.51
C ILE A 126 2.55 0.82 -10.03
N PHE A 127 2.45 -0.32 -10.70
CA PHE A 127 1.51 -1.38 -10.33
C PHE A 127 2.23 -2.40 -9.45
N VAL A 128 1.64 -2.71 -8.32
CA VAL A 128 2.19 -3.67 -7.37
C VAL A 128 1.24 -4.84 -7.24
N ILE A 129 1.70 -6.05 -7.51
CA ILE A 129 0.93 -7.28 -7.24
C ILE A 129 1.28 -7.73 -5.84
N ASN A 130 0.39 -7.47 -4.87
CA ASN A 130 0.56 -7.88 -3.48
C ASN A 130 -0.06 -9.26 -3.22
N LYS A 131 0.24 -9.84 -2.05
CA LYS A 131 -0.18 -11.18 -1.59
C LYS A 131 0.45 -12.32 -2.40
N MET A 132 1.68 -12.12 -2.89
CA MET A 132 2.42 -13.18 -3.58
C MET A 132 2.84 -14.33 -2.64
N ASP A 133 2.71 -14.17 -1.33
CA ASP A 133 2.86 -15.23 -0.33
C ASP A 133 1.77 -16.31 -0.41
N GLY A 134 0.61 -15.96 -0.94
CA GLY A 134 -0.48 -16.92 -1.22
C GLY A 134 -0.23 -17.84 -2.41
N PHE A 135 0.82 -17.59 -3.21
CA PHE A 135 1.17 -18.44 -4.34
C PHE A 135 1.99 -19.65 -3.89
N ASN A 136 1.66 -20.82 -4.43
CA ASN A 136 2.46 -22.03 -4.23
C ASN A 136 3.66 -22.01 -5.19
N PRO A 137 4.93 -21.89 -4.70
CA PRO A 137 6.10 -21.80 -5.57
C PRO A 137 6.33 -23.05 -6.44
N GLU A 138 5.76 -24.19 -6.07
CA GLU A 138 5.90 -25.47 -6.80
C GLU A 138 4.91 -25.56 -7.97
N GLU A 139 3.77 -24.85 -7.89
CA GLU A 139 2.70 -24.94 -8.88
C GLU A 139 2.51 -23.64 -9.67
N GLU A 140 2.92 -22.51 -9.09
CA GLU A 140 2.65 -21.18 -9.62
C GLU A 140 3.94 -20.42 -9.90
N ASP A 141 4.07 -19.94 -11.13
CA ASP A 141 5.20 -19.13 -11.59
C ASP A 141 4.87 -17.63 -11.43
N ILE A 142 5.71 -16.92 -10.69
CA ILE A 142 5.62 -15.45 -10.54
C ILE A 142 5.56 -14.75 -11.91
N GLY A 143 6.30 -15.28 -12.90
CA GLY A 143 6.26 -14.78 -14.27
C GLY A 143 4.88 -14.90 -14.90
N LYS A 144 4.12 -15.97 -14.60
CA LYS A 144 2.74 -16.11 -15.06
C LYS A 144 1.81 -15.09 -14.40
N ALA A 145 1.98 -14.83 -13.11
CA ALA A 145 1.20 -13.81 -12.40
C ALA A 145 1.44 -12.40 -12.99
N ILE A 146 2.70 -12.03 -13.23
CA ILE A 146 3.06 -10.76 -13.90
C ILE A 146 2.44 -10.70 -15.30
N LYS A 147 2.52 -11.79 -16.07
CA LYS A 147 1.94 -11.84 -17.42
C LYS A 147 0.42 -11.70 -17.38
N ALA A 148 -0.25 -12.36 -16.44
CA ALA A 148 -1.69 -12.26 -16.25
C ALA A 148 -2.10 -10.81 -15.88
N ALA A 149 -1.35 -10.17 -14.97
CA ALA A 149 -1.58 -8.77 -14.62
C ALA A 149 -1.37 -7.81 -15.79
N LYS A 150 -0.34 -8.04 -16.64
CA LYS A 150 -0.14 -7.27 -17.88
C LYS A 150 -1.33 -7.38 -18.82
N VAL A 151 -1.80 -8.61 -19.06
CA VAL A 151 -2.98 -8.85 -19.91
C VAL A 151 -4.22 -8.18 -19.34
N TYR A 152 -4.41 -8.27 -18.01
CA TYR A 152 -5.52 -7.63 -17.32
C TYR A 152 -5.48 -6.10 -17.47
N LEU A 153 -4.34 -5.46 -17.21
CA LEU A 153 -4.18 -4.01 -17.36
C LEU A 153 -4.32 -3.55 -18.82
N SER A 154 -3.79 -4.31 -19.77
CA SER A 154 -3.96 -4.03 -21.21
C SER A 154 -5.42 -4.08 -21.66
N SER A 155 -6.26 -4.92 -21.05
CA SER A 155 -7.69 -4.96 -21.36
C SER A 155 -8.43 -3.67 -20.99
N TYR A 156 -7.84 -2.84 -20.10
CA TYR A 156 -8.31 -1.48 -19.78
C TYR A 156 -7.62 -0.37 -20.60
N GLY A 157 -6.67 -0.74 -21.48
CA GLY A 157 -5.91 0.20 -22.28
C GLY A 157 -4.66 0.75 -21.59
N ILE A 158 -4.20 0.09 -20.54
CA ILE A 158 -2.94 0.43 -19.85
C ILE A 158 -1.82 -0.41 -20.48
N GLU A 159 -1.12 0.18 -21.45
CA GLU A 159 -0.07 -0.49 -22.20
C GLU A 159 1.29 -0.36 -21.51
N ASP A 160 2.08 -1.44 -21.57
CA ASP A 160 3.44 -1.53 -21.02
C ASP A 160 3.56 -1.02 -19.56
N PRO A 161 2.73 -1.54 -18.62
CA PRO A 161 2.75 -1.09 -17.24
C PRO A 161 4.03 -1.53 -16.51
N GLN A 162 4.55 -0.69 -15.61
CA GLN A 162 5.58 -1.06 -14.66
C GLN A 162 4.94 -1.90 -13.55
N ILE A 163 5.29 -3.19 -13.46
CA ILE A 163 4.67 -4.12 -12.51
C ILE A 163 5.75 -4.73 -11.61
N PHE A 164 5.50 -4.68 -10.30
CA PHE A 164 6.35 -5.27 -9.28
C PHE A 164 5.55 -6.24 -8.40
N PRO A 165 5.93 -7.54 -8.36
CA PRO A 165 5.34 -8.49 -7.42
C PRO A 165 5.90 -8.26 -6.01
N CYS A 166 5.06 -8.34 -4.99
CA CYS A 166 5.48 -8.26 -3.60
C CYS A 166 4.59 -9.08 -2.68
N SER A 167 5.07 -9.28 -1.45
CA SER A 167 4.30 -9.75 -0.32
C SER A 167 4.56 -8.81 0.85
N ALA A 168 3.64 -7.89 1.09
CA ALA A 168 3.74 -6.95 2.22
C ALA A 168 3.72 -7.69 3.55
N TYR A 169 2.90 -8.75 3.67
CA TYR A 169 2.81 -9.57 4.86
C TYR A 169 4.14 -10.28 5.17
N THR A 170 4.75 -10.94 4.19
CA THR A 170 6.06 -11.59 4.37
C THR A 170 7.16 -10.57 4.70
N ALA A 171 7.15 -9.40 4.04
CA ALA A 171 8.11 -8.35 4.33
C ALA A 171 7.99 -7.81 5.75
N LEU A 172 6.74 -7.64 6.24
CA LEU A 172 6.48 -7.23 7.63
C LEU A 172 7.02 -8.26 8.61
N ASN A 173 6.68 -9.56 8.43
CA ASN A 173 7.12 -10.63 9.32
C ASN A 173 8.65 -10.74 9.38
N ILE A 174 9.35 -10.63 8.23
CA ILE A 174 10.81 -10.64 8.20
C ILE A 174 11.38 -9.45 8.99
N ARG A 175 10.81 -8.25 8.85
CA ARG A 175 11.27 -7.07 9.58
C ARG A 175 11.07 -7.22 11.08
N THR A 176 9.86 -7.58 11.49
CA THR A 176 9.49 -7.83 12.89
C THR A 176 10.47 -8.83 13.53
N TYR A 177 10.80 -9.91 12.81
CA TYR A 177 11.79 -10.88 13.26
C TYR A 177 13.20 -10.27 13.41
N LEU A 178 13.66 -9.50 12.41
CA LEU A 178 14.99 -8.88 12.43
C LEU A 178 15.13 -7.82 13.54
N GLU A 179 14.04 -7.21 13.96
CA GLU A 179 13.97 -6.25 15.07
C GLU A 179 13.92 -6.94 16.46
N GLY A 180 13.93 -8.28 16.49
CA GLY A 180 13.94 -9.06 17.72
C GLY A 180 12.58 -9.10 18.44
N VAL A 181 11.51 -8.72 17.77
CA VAL A 181 10.16 -8.91 18.27
C VAL A 181 9.80 -10.38 18.14
N ASP A 182 9.30 -10.95 19.24
CA ASP A 182 8.98 -12.37 19.33
C ASP A 182 7.93 -12.78 18.28
N VAL A 183 8.33 -13.64 17.36
CA VAL A 183 7.49 -14.12 16.26
C VAL A 183 6.93 -15.53 16.57
N ASP A 184 6.59 -15.77 17.83
CA ASP A 184 6.12 -17.08 18.34
C ASP A 184 4.89 -17.66 17.63
N ASN A 185 4.31 -16.93 16.69
CA ASN A 185 3.10 -17.32 15.95
C ASN A 185 3.32 -17.53 14.45
N LEU A 186 4.58 -17.61 13.99
CA LEU A 186 4.83 -17.93 12.58
C LEU A 186 4.39 -19.36 12.25
N THR A 187 3.65 -19.49 11.17
CA THR A 187 3.36 -20.82 10.61
C THR A 187 4.63 -21.42 10.02
N ARG A 188 4.72 -22.75 9.91
CA ARG A 188 5.87 -23.44 9.27
C ARG A 188 6.17 -22.93 7.85
N SER A 189 5.17 -22.42 7.16
CA SER A 189 5.32 -21.82 5.82
C SER A 189 6.01 -20.45 5.89
N GLU A 190 5.74 -19.68 6.93
CA GLU A 190 6.35 -18.38 7.18
C GLU A 190 7.79 -18.50 7.66
N GLU A 191 8.06 -19.44 8.56
CA GLU A 191 9.41 -19.78 9.02
C GLU A 191 10.35 -20.14 7.85
N ARG A 192 9.85 -20.86 6.83
CA ARG A 192 10.64 -21.22 5.64
C ARG A 192 11.01 -20.02 4.76
N LYS A 193 10.30 -18.90 4.89
CA LYS A 193 10.55 -17.67 4.13
C LYS A 193 11.55 -16.75 4.82
N LEU A 194 11.92 -17.05 6.07
CA LEU A 194 12.94 -16.29 6.80
C LEU A 194 14.34 -16.50 6.17
N PRO A 195 15.23 -15.51 6.26
CA PRO A 195 16.66 -15.66 5.89
C PRO A 195 17.33 -16.81 6.64
N SER A 196 18.29 -17.50 6.00
CA SER A 196 18.99 -18.65 6.59
C SER A 196 19.56 -18.44 8.01
N PRO A 197 20.14 -17.27 8.38
CA PRO A 197 20.61 -17.03 9.75
C PRO A 197 19.51 -17.09 10.81
N ALA A 198 18.29 -16.83 10.40
CA ALA A 198 17.12 -16.85 11.26
C ALA A 198 16.52 -18.24 11.46
N ARG A 199 16.80 -19.19 10.56
CA ARG A 199 16.33 -20.59 10.69
C ARG A 199 17.16 -21.42 11.67
N ASP A 200 18.43 -21.05 11.86
CA ASP A 200 19.37 -21.80 12.68
C ASP A 200 19.28 -21.41 14.17
N THR A 201 18.43 -20.43 14.52
CA THR A 201 18.26 -19.91 15.89
C THR A 201 16.89 -20.25 16.51
N LEU A 202 15.99 -20.89 15.77
CA LEU A 202 14.68 -21.40 16.23
C LEU A 202 14.71 -22.94 16.30
#